data_5cac7349135513a856b9e887c0069b1b
#
_entry.id   5cac7349135513a856b9e887c0069b1b
#
_cell.length_a   1.000
_cell.length_b   1.000
_cell.length_c   1.000
_cell.angle_alpha   90.00
_cell.angle_beta   90.00
_cell.angle_gamma   90.00
#
_symmetry.space_group_name_H-M   'P 1'
#
loop_
_entity.id
_entity.type
_entity.pdbx_description
1 polymer ?
#
loop_
_entity_poly.entity_id
_entity_poly.type
_entity_poly.pdbx_seq_one_letter_code
_entity_poly.pdbx_strand_id
1 'polypeptide(L)' 'MIKKRIKFVKGVLLPYLQQAYDLPRNVIENQIKDHFQFTSFSELEPEQIDEIIYFCDELLKDKNIDINETIKTKEM' A
#
# COMPACT_ATOMS: atom_id res chain seq x y z
N MET A 1 -1.72 12.15 -12.15
CA MET A 1 -1.84 10.70 -12.12
C MET A 1 -1.02 10.08 -10.99
N ILE A 2 0.19 10.54 -10.78
CA ILE A 2 1.01 10.05 -9.67
C ILE A 2 0.37 10.31 -8.30
N LYS A 3 -0.32 11.45 -8.16
CA LYS A 3 -1.02 11.79 -6.92
C LYS A 3 -2.10 10.79 -6.56
N LYS A 4 -2.80 10.25 -7.55
CA LYS A 4 -3.84 9.23 -7.31
C LYS A 4 -3.25 7.93 -6.81
N ARG A 5 -2.09 7.55 -7.34
CA ARG A 5 -1.39 6.34 -6.91
C ARG A 5 -0.89 6.46 -5.47
N ILE A 6 -0.31 7.61 -5.14
CA ILE A 6 0.14 7.89 -3.77
C ILE A 6 -1.05 7.87 -2.81
N LYS A 7 -2.15 8.49 -3.21
CA LYS A 7 -3.36 8.52 -2.41
C LYS A 7 -3.93 7.11 -2.19
N PHE A 8 -3.85 6.26 -3.21
CA PHE A 8 -4.28 4.87 -3.10
C PHE A 8 -3.42 4.11 -2.08
N VAL A 9 -2.11 4.27 -2.15
CA VAL A 9 -1.21 3.63 -1.20
C VAL A 9 -1.49 4.10 0.22
N LYS A 10 -1.53 5.41 0.44
CA LYS A 10 -1.71 5.98 1.77
C LYS A 10 -3.12 5.80 2.32
N GLY A 11 -4.12 5.88 1.45
CA GLY A 11 -5.52 5.87 1.89
C GLY A 11 -6.17 4.51 1.89
N VAL A 12 -5.63 3.56 1.13
CA VAL A 12 -6.24 2.23 1.00
C VAL A 12 -5.28 1.15 1.48
N LEU A 13 -4.08 1.08 0.89
CA LEU A 13 -3.17 -0.02 1.17
C LEU A 13 -2.62 0.00 2.59
N LEU A 14 -2.19 1.17 3.07
CA LEU A 14 -1.63 1.27 4.42
C LEU A 14 -2.65 0.92 5.50
N PRO A 15 -3.91 1.43 5.44
CA PRO A 15 -4.91 1.00 6.42
C PRO A 15 -5.18 -0.50 6.42
N TYR A 16 -5.24 -1.13 5.24
CA TYR A 16 -5.44 -2.57 5.17
C TYR A 16 -4.27 -3.34 5.76
N LEU A 17 -3.05 -2.88 5.50
CA LEU A 17 -1.87 -3.50 6.07
C LEU A 17 -1.83 -3.35 7.60
N GLN A 18 -2.25 -2.19 8.11
CA GLN A 18 -2.34 -1.98 9.56
C GLN A 18 -3.26 -3.00 10.21
N GLN A 19 -4.40 -3.27 9.59
CA GLN A 19 -5.36 -4.25 10.10
C GLN A 19 -4.84 -5.69 9.93
N ALA A 20 -4.30 -5.98 8.77
CA ALA A 20 -3.86 -7.34 8.45
C ALA A 20 -2.70 -7.82 9.34
N TYR A 21 -1.79 -6.93 9.66
CA TYR A 21 -0.60 -7.26 10.44
C TYR A 21 -0.63 -6.73 11.86
N ASP A 22 -1.71 -6.02 12.23
CA ASP A 22 -1.89 -5.45 13.57
C ASP A 22 -0.69 -4.58 13.99
N LEU A 23 -0.30 -3.67 13.08
CA LEU A 23 0.83 -2.77 13.30
C LEU A 23 0.40 -1.32 13.10
N PRO A 24 1.04 -0.37 13.81
CA PRO A 24 0.78 1.04 13.59
C PRO A 24 1.20 1.48 12.18
N ARG A 25 0.55 2.53 11.69
CA ARG A 25 0.82 3.05 10.35
C ARG A 25 2.30 3.44 10.14
N ASN A 26 2.90 4.10 11.13
CA ASN A 26 4.29 4.53 11.01
C ASN A 26 5.25 3.34 10.88
N VAL A 27 4.94 2.22 11.52
CA VAL A 27 5.75 1.01 11.40
C VAL A 27 5.64 0.46 9.98
N ILE A 28 4.42 0.37 9.45
CA ILE A 28 4.18 -0.12 8.08
C ILE A 28 4.88 0.79 7.07
N GLU A 29 4.70 2.11 7.19
CA GLU A 29 5.35 3.07 6.30
C GLU A 29 6.87 2.94 6.33
N ASN A 30 7.44 2.84 7.53
CA ASN A 30 8.88 2.75 7.69
C ASN A 30 9.44 1.46 7.08
N GLN A 31 8.72 0.36 7.19
CA GLN A 31 9.13 -0.89 6.57
C GLN A 31 9.14 -0.79 5.05
N ILE A 32 8.12 -0.14 4.47
CA ILE A 32 8.05 0.07 3.03
C ILE A 32 9.17 0.99 2.57
N LYS A 33 9.39 2.10 3.28
CA LYS A 33 10.46 3.05 2.98
C LYS A 33 11.83 2.39 3.04
N ASP A 34 12.05 1.57 4.04
CA ASP A 34 13.31 0.86 4.20
C ASP A 34 13.52 -0.18 3.10
N HIS A 35 12.47 -0.93 2.77
CA HIS A 35 12.54 -1.95 1.73
C HIS A 35 12.86 -1.37 0.35
N PHE A 36 12.23 -0.26 0.00
CA PHE A 36 12.41 0.40 -1.31
C PHE A 36 13.43 1.54 -1.27
N GLN A 37 13.97 1.84 -0.09
CA GLN A 37 15.02 2.84 0.13
C GLN A 37 14.65 4.23 -0.38
N PHE A 38 13.59 4.80 0.19
CA PHE A 38 13.19 6.18 -0.09
C PHE A 38 12.75 6.87 1.21
N THR A 39 12.69 8.20 1.19
CA THR A 39 12.31 8.98 2.37
C THR A 39 10.92 9.58 2.26
N SER A 40 10.47 9.90 1.04
CA SER A 40 9.16 10.50 0.83
C SER A 40 8.51 9.93 -0.41
N PHE A 41 7.20 9.67 -0.35
CA PHE A 41 6.45 9.17 -1.52
C PHE A 41 6.49 10.14 -2.69
N SER A 42 6.65 11.44 -2.42
CA SER A 42 6.71 12.45 -3.48
C SER A 42 7.98 12.36 -4.32
N GLU A 43 9.02 11.67 -3.83
CA GLU A 43 10.26 11.47 -4.56
C GLU A 43 10.16 10.36 -5.60
N LEU A 44 9.13 9.53 -5.50
CA LEU A 44 9.05 8.30 -6.30
C LEU A 44 8.53 8.55 -7.71
N GLU A 45 9.11 7.81 -8.65
CA GLU A 45 8.60 7.75 -10.00
C GLU A 45 7.36 6.86 -10.05
N PRO A 46 6.48 7.01 -11.05
CA PRO A 46 5.28 6.18 -11.14
C PRO A 46 5.56 4.69 -11.14
N GLU A 47 6.64 4.25 -11.76
CA GLU A 47 7.02 2.85 -11.80
C GLU A 47 7.36 2.32 -10.41
N GLN A 48 8.00 3.15 -9.60
CA GLN A 48 8.35 2.78 -8.22
C GLN A 48 7.11 2.65 -7.37
N ILE A 49 6.15 3.54 -7.57
CA ILE A 49 4.88 3.48 -6.85
C ILE A 49 4.10 2.23 -7.23
N ASP A 50 4.10 1.86 -8.50
CA ASP A 50 3.47 0.63 -8.97
C ASP A 50 4.11 -0.61 -8.31
N GLU A 51 5.43 -0.61 -8.14
CA GLU A 51 6.12 -1.69 -7.43
C GLU A 51 5.70 -1.77 -5.97
N ILE A 52 5.52 -0.62 -5.33
CA ILE A 52 5.04 -0.58 -3.94
C ILE A 52 3.62 -1.12 -3.85
N ILE A 53 2.76 -0.75 -4.78
CA ILE A 53 1.38 -1.25 -4.83
C ILE A 53 1.39 -2.77 -4.98
N TYR A 54 2.20 -3.29 -5.88
CA TYR A 54 2.33 -4.72 -6.08
C TYR A 54 2.82 -5.43 -4.82
N PHE A 55 3.83 -4.86 -4.18
CA PHE A 55 4.39 -5.39 -2.93
C PHE A 55 3.33 -5.46 -1.84
N CYS A 56 2.58 -4.38 -1.66
CA CYS A 56 1.51 -4.34 -0.67
C CYS A 56 0.40 -5.34 -0.98
N ASP A 57 0.05 -5.47 -2.26
CA ASP A 57 -0.96 -6.44 -2.70
C ASP A 57 -0.54 -7.87 -2.36
N GLU A 58 0.73 -8.20 -2.60
CA GLU A 58 1.25 -9.52 -2.27
C GLU A 58 1.23 -9.78 -0.76
N LEU A 59 1.56 -8.77 0.05
CA LEU A 59 1.49 -8.89 1.51
C LEU A 59 0.07 -9.15 1.97
N LEU A 60 -0.90 -8.48 1.36
CA LEU A 60 -2.31 -8.66 1.71
C LEU A 60 -2.83 -10.04 1.26
N LYS A 61 -2.38 -10.51 0.12
CA LYS A 61 -2.76 -11.86 -0.36
C LYS A 61 -2.24 -12.94 0.58
N ASP A 62 -1.08 -12.73 1.18
CA ASP A 62 -0.52 -13.64 2.19
C ASP A 62 -1.46 -13.77 3.39
N LYS A 63 -2.25 -12.73 3.66
CA LYS A 63 -3.23 -12.72 4.73
C LYS A 63 -4.64 -13.05 4.24
N ASN A 64 -4.76 -13.60 3.04
CA ASN A 64 -6.04 -13.95 2.41
C ASN A 64 -6.96 -12.75 2.19
N ILE A 65 -6.37 -11.59 1.91
CA ILE A 65 -7.11 -10.36 1.62
C ILE A 65 -6.93 -10.01 0.16
N ASP A 66 -8.04 -9.93 -0.58
CA ASP A 66 -8.03 -9.49 -1.98
C ASP A 66 -8.59 -8.07 -2.04
N ILE A 67 -7.71 -7.10 -2.31
CA ILE A 67 -8.08 -5.69 -2.36
C ILE A 67 -9.09 -5.44 -3.47
N ASN A 68 -8.92 -6.08 -4.62
CA ASN A 68 -9.81 -5.90 -5.75
C ASN A 68 -11.24 -6.35 -5.44
N GLU A 69 -11.40 -7.49 -4.79
CA GLU A 69 -12.70 -7.96 -4.35
C GLU A 69 -13.32 -7.04 -3.31
N THR A 70 -12.52 -6.60 -2.35
CA THR A 70 -12.98 -5.69 -1.30
C THR A 70 -13.48 -4.37 -1.89
N ILE A 71 -12.73 -3.82 -2.85
CA ILE A 71 -13.11 -2.58 -3.52
C ILE A 71 -14.40 -2.76 -4.30
N LYS A 72 -14.53 -3.85 -5.04
CA LYS A 72 -15.76 -4.17 -5.80
C LYS A 72 -16.97 -4.30 -4.88
N THR A 73 -16.79 -4.98 -3.77
CA THR A 73 -17.86 -5.15 -2.79
C THR A 73 -18.33 -3.82 -2.22
N LYS A 74 -17.40 -2.91 -1.96
CA LYS A 74 -17.74 -1.60 -1.44
C LYS A 74 -18.45 -0.71 -2.45
N GLU A 75 -18.17 -0.89 -3.73
CA GLU A 75 -18.81 -0.11 -4.79
C GLU A 75 -20.22 -0.57 -5.08
N MET A 76 -20.58 -1.74 -4.64
CA MET A 76 -21.91 -2.29 -4.81
C MET A 76 -22.80 -1.97 -3.60
#